data_09213868c8ba3032f0714778788c1755
#
_entry.id   09213868c8ba3032f0714778788c1755
#
_cell.length_a   1.000
_cell.length_b   1.000
_cell.length_c   1.000
_cell.angle_alpha   90.00
_cell.angle_beta   90.00
_cell.angle_gamma   90.00
#
_symmetry.space_group_name_H-M   'P 1'
#
loop_
_entity.id
_entity.type
_entity.pdbx_description
1 polymer ?
#
loop_
_entity_poly.entity_id
_entity_poly.type
_entity_poly.pdbx_seq_one_letter_code
_entity_poly.pdbx_strand_id
1 'polypeptide(L)'
;TPEGQRQIKETIAYYLNNAKVIKQGLTDAGLTVYGGVNAPYIWARTPDGKDSWGFFDRLLHEACVVTTPGAGFGPSGEGYIRLTAFGDAQATREAVERIRKIL
;
A
#
# COMPACT_ATOMS: atom_id res chain seq x y z
N THR A 1 -2.92 -25.02 18.82
CA THR A 1 -3.01 -24.66 20.24
C THR A 1 -3.68 -23.30 20.43
N PRO A 2 -4.33 -23.05 21.57
CA PRO A 2 -4.89 -21.72 21.82
C PRO A 2 -3.86 -20.61 21.77
N GLU A 3 -2.64 -20.84 22.23
CA GLU A 3 -1.55 -19.87 22.16
C GLU A 3 -1.13 -19.58 20.73
N GLY A 4 -0.98 -20.61 19.91
CA GLY A 4 -0.65 -20.43 18.48
C GLY A 4 -1.74 -19.68 17.73
N GLN A 5 -3.00 -19.97 18.01
CA GLN A 5 -4.13 -19.27 17.40
C GLN A 5 -4.17 -17.80 17.82
N ARG A 6 -3.85 -17.49 19.05
CA ARG A 6 -3.78 -16.12 19.55
C ARG A 6 -2.69 -15.34 18.81
N GLN A 7 -1.50 -15.93 18.68
CA GLN A 7 -0.38 -15.31 17.99
C GLN A 7 -0.70 -15.02 16.52
N ILE A 8 -1.37 -15.95 15.84
CA ILE A 8 -1.77 -15.76 14.45
C ILE A 8 -2.75 -14.58 14.35
N LYS A 9 -3.75 -14.51 15.23
CA LYS A 9 -4.72 -13.42 15.24
C LYS A 9 -4.06 -12.06 15.50
N GLU A 10 -3.11 -12.00 16.42
CA GLU A 10 -2.37 -10.78 16.72
C GLU A 10 -1.53 -10.32 15.54
N THR A 11 -0.89 -11.26 14.84
CA THR A 11 -0.09 -10.97 13.64
C THR A 11 -0.96 -10.42 12.53
N ILE A 12 -2.11 -11.05 12.28
CA ILE A 12 -3.06 -10.59 11.26
C ILE A 12 -3.57 -9.19 11.62
N ALA A 13 -3.93 -8.96 12.89
CA ALA A 13 -4.41 -7.66 13.34
C ALA A 13 -3.35 -6.58 13.14
N TYR A 14 -2.09 -6.89 13.39
CA TYR A 14 -0.98 -5.96 13.19
C TYR A 14 -0.88 -5.53 11.72
N TYR A 15 -0.89 -6.49 10.80
CA TYR A 15 -0.78 -6.17 9.38
C TYR A 15 -2.02 -5.48 8.83
N LEU A 16 -3.22 -5.84 9.32
CA LEU A 16 -4.44 -5.14 8.94
C LEU A 16 -4.46 -3.70 9.46
N ASN A 17 -3.86 -3.45 10.61
CA ASN A 17 -3.70 -2.08 11.11
C ASN A 17 -2.75 -1.27 10.21
N ASN A 18 -1.65 -1.87 9.75
CA ASN A 18 -0.77 -1.24 8.78
C ASN A 18 -1.54 -0.91 7.49
N ALA A 19 -2.40 -1.82 7.03
CA ALA A 19 -3.23 -1.59 5.85
C ALA A 19 -4.15 -0.39 6.02
N LYS A 20 -4.74 -0.22 7.22
CA LYS A 20 -5.57 0.95 7.52
C LYS A 20 -4.77 2.25 7.46
N VAL A 21 -3.55 2.24 7.99
CA VAL A 21 -2.66 3.41 7.96
C VAL A 21 -2.35 3.80 6.52
N ILE A 22 -1.99 2.82 5.68
CA ILE A 22 -1.71 3.07 4.27
C ILE A 22 -2.96 3.62 3.57
N LYS A 23 -4.09 2.96 3.75
CA LYS A 23 -5.34 3.33 3.09
C LYS A 23 -5.76 4.75 3.47
N GLN A 24 -5.71 5.07 4.76
CA GLN A 24 -6.09 6.39 5.25
C GLN A 24 -5.14 7.47 4.72
N GLY A 25 -3.84 7.22 4.78
CA GLY A 25 -2.85 8.19 4.34
C GLY A 25 -2.92 8.48 2.85
N LEU A 26 -3.10 7.46 2.03
CA LEU A 26 -3.19 7.64 0.59
C LEU A 26 -4.53 8.27 0.19
N THR A 27 -5.62 7.94 0.89
CA THR A 27 -6.91 8.57 0.69
C THR A 27 -6.84 10.06 1.03
N ASP A 28 -6.21 10.40 2.15
CA ASP A 28 -6.00 11.81 2.55
C ASP A 28 -5.13 12.57 1.55
N ALA A 29 -4.22 11.87 0.88
CA ALA A 29 -3.38 12.46 -0.17
C ALA A 29 -4.10 12.62 -1.51
N GLY A 30 -5.33 12.17 -1.62
CA GLY A 30 -6.17 12.35 -2.80
C GLY A 30 -6.22 11.16 -3.75
N LEU A 31 -5.65 10.01 -3.37
CA LEU A 31 -5.70 8.82 -4.21
C LEU A 31 -6.97 8.01 -3.93
N THR A 32 -7.46 7.31 -4.94
CA THR A 32 -8.54 6.34 -4.79
C THR A 32 -7.93 5.00 -4.41
N VAL A 33 -8.36 4.44 -3.29
CA VAL A 33 -7.71 3.28 -2.67
C VAL A 33 -8.74 2.17 -2.44
N TYR A 34 -8.33 0.93 -2.71
CA TYR A 34 -9.16 -0.26 -2.56
C TYR A 34 -8.41 -1.32 -1.75
N GLY A 35 -9.17 -2.17 -1.07
CA GLY A 35 -8.61 -3.29 -0.33
C GLY A 35 -8.22 -2.94 1.10
N GLY A 36 -7.38 -3.77 1.70
CA GLY A 36 -6.87 -3.53 3.05
C GLY A 36 -7.85 -3.85 4.18
N VAL A 37 -8.98 -4.50 3.88
CA VAL A 37 -10.00 -4.84 4.89
C VAL A 37 -9.80 -6.25 5.44
N ASN A 38 -9.72 -7.24 4.54
CA ASN A 38 -9.60 -8.65 4.91
C ASN A 38 -8.22 -9.22 4.63
N ALA A 39 -7.39 -8.50 3.91
CA ALA A 39 -6.04 -8.91 3.55
C ALA A 39 -5.13 -7.68 3.54
N PRO A 40 -3.81 -7.86 3.79
CA PRO A 40 -2.87 -6.74 3.89
C PRO A 40 -2.37 -6.26 2.52
N TYR A 41 -3.23 -6.22 1.53
CA TYR A 41 -2.93 -5.72 0.18
C TYR A 41 -3.81 -4.50 -0.10
N ILE A 42 -3.19 -3.44 -0.58
CA ILE A 42 -3.88 -2.20 -0.92
C ILE A 42 -3.61 -1.90 -2.38
N TRP A 43 -4.66 -1.59 -3.12
CA TRP A 43 -4.58 -1.11 -4.49
C TRP A 43 -4.87 0.38 -4.50
N ALA A 44 -3.99 1.15 -5.10
CA ALA A 44 -4.18 2.58 -5.26
C ALA A 44 -4.19 2.92 -6.74
N ARG A 45 -5.17 3.73 -7.16
CA ARG A 45 -5.21 4.22 -8.53
C ARG A 45 -4.12 5.25 -8.73
N THR A 46 -3.41 5.17 -9.85
CA THR A 46 -2.35 6.14 -10.14
C THR A 46 -2.95 7.53 -10.38
N PRO A 47 -2.21 8.61 -10.07
CA PRO A 47 -2.68 9.97 -10.36
C PRO A 47 -2.94 10.16 -11.86
N ASP A 48 -3.80 11.11 -12.20
CA ASP A 48 -4.16 11.42 -13.57
C ASP A 48 -2.91 11.68 -14.41
N GLY A 49 -2.86 11.08 -15.60
CA GLY A 49 -1.74 11.23 -16.53
C GLY A 49 -0.54 10.34 -16.22
N LYS A 50 -0.63 9.47 -15.22
CA LYS A 50 0.44 8.53 -14.88
C LYS A 50 -0.01 7.10 -15.14
N ASP A 51 0.86 6.30 -15.77
CA ASP A 51 0.64 4.85 -15.86
C ASP A 51 1.22 4.15 -14.62
N SER A 52 0.98 2.85 -14.50
CA SER A 52 1.41 2.10 -13.32
C SER A 52 2.93 2.05 -13.18
N TRP A 53 3.67 1.87 -14.28
CA TRP A 53 5.13 1.86 -14.24
C TRP A 53 5.70 3.24 -13.93
N GLY A 54 5.11 4.30 -14.49
CA GLY A 54 5.54 5.67 -14.23
C GLY A 54 5.36 6.06 -12.78
N PHE A 55 4.25 5.68 -12.17
CA PHE A 55 4.00 5.98 -10.77
C PHE A 55 4.86 5.11 -9.84
N PHE A 56 5.06 3.83 -10.19
CA PHE A 56 6.00 2.96 -9.48
C PHE A 56 7.40 3.59 -9.43
N ASP A 57 7.87 4.05 -10.58
CA ASP A 57 9.19 4.65 -10.69
C ASP A 57 9.31 5.93 -9.88
N ARG A 58 8.28 6.76 -9.90
CA ARG A 58 8.22 7.99 -9.12
C ARG A 58 8.27 7.70 -7.62
N LEU A 59 7.49 6.72 -7.14
CA LEU A 59 7.51 6.35 -5.73
C LEU A 59 8.87 5.81 -5.30
N LEU A 60 9.52 5.04 -6.17
CA LEU A 60 10.84 4.49 -5.88
C LEU A 60 11.88 5.61 -5.75
N HIS A 61 11.91 6.54 -6.70
CA HIS A 61 12.98 7.55 -6.75
C HIS A 61 12.71 8.77 -5.86
N GLU A 62 11.46 9.18 -5.71
CA GLU A 62 11.13 10.40 -4.95
C GLU A 62 10.71 10.12 -3.51
N ALA A 63 10.12 8.96 -3.25
CA ALA A 63 9.65 8.59 -1.91
C ALA A 63 10.43 7.43 -1.29
N CYS A 64 11.31 6.79 -2.03
CA CYS A 64 12.05 5.59 -1.61
C CYS A 64 11.10 4.46 -1.19
N VAL A 65 9.99 4.31 -1.89
CA VAL A 65 8.98 3.29 -1.61
C VAL A 65 8.86 2.35 -2.80
N VAL A 66 9.00 1.05 -2.52
CA VAL A 66 8.84 0.00 -3.54
C VAL A 66 7.41 -0.51 -3.51
N THR A 67 6.75 -0.46 -4.67
CA THR A 67 5.39 -0.97 -4.84
C THR A 67 5.40 -1.98 -5.99
N THR A 68 4.24 -2.52 -6.34
CA THR A 68 4.12 -3.38 -7.53
C THR A 68 3.22 -2.69 -8.55
N PRO A 69 3.71 -2.43 -9.77
CA PRO A 69 2.84 -1.84 -10.80
C PRO A 69 1.71 -2.79 -11.15
N GLY A 70 0.50 -2.28 -11.27
CA GLY A 70 -0.67 -3.10 -11.59
C GLY A 70 -0.56 -3.80 -12.94
N ALA A 71 0.10 -3.16 -13.92
CA ALA A 71 0.34 -3.78 -15.23
C ALA A 71 1.10 -5.10 -15.13
N GLY A 72 1.88 -5.30 -14.07
CA GLY A 72 2.58 -6.56 -13.82
C GLY A 72 1.63 -7.73 -13.53
N PHE A 73 0.37 -7.47 -13.21
CA PHE A 73 -0.66 -8.48 -12.97
C PHE A 73 -1.58 -8.68 -14.17
N GLY A 74 -1.30 -8.01 -15.28
CA GLY A 74 -2.09 -8.09 -16.51
C GLY A 74 -2.69 -6.74 -16.91
N PRO A 75 -3.30 -6.66 -18.12
CA PRO A 75 -3.83 -5.39 -18.64
C PRO A 75 -4.88 -4.74 -17.73
N SER A 76 -5.65 -5.53 -16.99
CA SER A 76 -6.68 -5.00 -16.08
C SER A 76 -6.10 -4.22 -14.90
N GLY A 77 -4.82 -4.44 -14.58
CA GLY A 77 -4.14 -3.74 -13.50
C GLY A 77 -3.53 -2.40 -13.90
N GLU A 78 -3.56 -2.06 -15.18
CA GLU A 78 -3.01 -0.77 -15.62
C GLU A 78 -3.76 0.39 -14.98
N GLY A 79 -3.02 1.39 -14.52
CA GLY A 79 -3.59 2.53 -13.79
C GLY A 79 -3.67 2.31 -12.29
N TYR A 80 -3.05 1.24 -11.79
CA TYR A 80 -3.02 0.92 -10.36
C TYR A 80 -1.63 0.51 -9.92
N ILE A 81 -1.34 0.72 -8.64
CA ILE A 81 -0.19 0.11 -7.96
C ILE A 81 -0.71 -0.70 -6.77
N ARG A 82 0.03 -1.72 -6.40
CA ARG A 82 -0.27 -2.53 -5.21
C ARG A 82 0.78 -2.28 -4.14
N LEU A 83 0.31 -2.01 -2.92
CA LEU A 83 1.15 -1.91 -1.74
C LEU A 83 0.81 -3.07 -0.80
N THR A 84 1.82 -3.55 -0.08
CA THR A 84 1.62 -4.58 0.94
C THR A 84 1.84 -3.99 2.33
N ALA A 85 1.13 -4.54 3.31
CA ALA A 85 1.17 -4.06 4.68
C ALA A 85 1.96 -5.02 5.61
N PHE A 86 2.86 -5.84 5.03
CA PHE A 86 3.62 -6.83 5.79
C PHE A 86 4.86 -6.25 6.48
N GLY A 87 5.08 -4.97 6.39
CA GLY A 87 6.23 -4.32 7.00
C GLY A 87 6.03 -3.94 8.45
N ASP A 88 7.07 -3.35 9.02
CA ASP A 88 7.03 -2.76 10.35
C ASP A 88 6.08 -1.55 10.39
N ALA A 89 5.34 -1.37 11.47
CA ALA A 89 4.37 -0.28 11.59
C ALA A 89 5.01 1.10 11.47
N GLN A 90 6.19 1.29 12.08
CA GLN A 90 6.90 2.57 11.99
C GLN A 90 7.35 2.85 10.55
N ALA A 91 7.94 1.85 9.89
CA ALA A 91 8.37 1.98 8.51
C ALA A 91 7.19 2.24 7.58
N THR A 92 6.04 1.63 7.85
CA THR A 92 4.80 1.87 7.10
C THR A 92 4.35 3.32 7.21
N ARG A 93 4.32 3.86 8.41
CA ARG A 93 3.96 5.28 8.62
C ARG A 93 4.91 6.23 7.90
N GLU A 94 6.21 5.94 7.98
CA GLU A 94 7.22 6.75 7.29
C GLU A 94 7.05 6.71 5.78
N ALA A 95 6.78 5.52 5.23
CA ALA A 95 6.56 5.37 3.79
C ALA A 95 5.33 6.17 3.34
N VAL A 96 4.23 6.07 4.07
CA VAL A 96 3.01 6.83 3.77
C VAL A 96 3.29 8.34 3.79
N GLU A 97 4.02 8.82 4.79
CA GLU A 97 4.35 10.24 4.89
C GLU A 97 5.21 10.71 3.72
N ARG A 98 6.20 9.90 3.30
CA ARG A 98 7.01 10.23 2.14
C ARG A 98 6.17 10.28 0.85
N ILE A 99 5.23 9.37 0.68
CA ILE A 99 4.32 9.40 -0.48
C ILE A 99 3.47 10.67 -0.46
N ARG A 100 2.93 11.03 0.68
CA ARG A 100 2.10 12.24 0.81
C ARG A 100 2.85 13.51 0.43
N LYS A 101 4.13 13.57 0.74
CA LYS A 101 4.95 14.76 0.45
C LYS A 101 5.17 14.99 -1.04
N ILE A 102 5.14 13.95 -1.85
CA ILE A 102 5.37 14.07 -3.30
C ILE A 102 4.08 14.19 -4.11
N LEU A 103 2.93 14.05 -3.47
CA LEU A 103 1.62 14.20 -4.11
C LEU A 103 0.99 15.60 -3.86
#